data_894e7fdae6a2590f57e5f9a8cefac866
#
_entry.id   894e7fdae6a2590f57e5f9a8cefac866
#
_cell.length_a   1.000
_cell.length_b   1.000
_cell.length_c   1.000
_cell.angle_alpha   90.00
_cell.angle_beta   90.00
_cell.angle_gamma   90.00
#
_symmetry.space_group_name_H-M   'P 1'
#
loop_
_entity.id
_entity.type
_entity.pdbx_description
1 polymer ?
#
loop_
_entity_poly.entity_id
_entity_poly.type
_entity_poly.pdbx_seq_one_letter_code
_entity_poly.pdbx_strand_id
1 'polypeptide(L)'
;MTKFGNIGLSESVSLQLQEKGSNIKMSVFCPGFIQTDLHHCDDRRPEKFAIDPKDPYYQSETYKNGLKKAHYVITTGIPIDSIGMSVFQGIEDEDFYILTHPKYQPVIGWRVKNILDGKNPDINFFK
;
A
#
# COMPACT_ATOMS: atom_id res chain seq x y z
N MET A 1 -1.50 -9.56 -0.40
CA MET A 1 -0.32 -10.26 -0.97
C MET A 1 0.24 -9.59 -2.22
N THR A 2 -0.58 -9.11 -3.15
CA THR A 2 -0.16 -8.48 -4.42
C THR A 2 0.82 -7.30 -4.27
N LYS A 3 0.68 -6.46 -3.24
CA LYS A 3 1.53 -5.28 -3.04
C LYS A 3 2.99 -5.62 -2.74
N PHE A 4 3.26 -6.64 -1.94
CA PHE A 4 4.63 -7.13 -1.71
C PHE A 4 5.24 -7.75 -2.97
N GLY A 5 4.44 -8.45 -3.77
CA GLY A 5 4.87 -8.97 -5.06
C GLY A 5 5.30 -7.87 -6.02
N ASN A 6 4.59 -6.75 -6.04
CA ASN A 6 4.97 -5.59 -6.86
C ASN A 6 6.34 -5.02 -6.46
N ILE A 7 6.62 -4.90 -5.16
CA ILE A 7 7.93 -4.41 -4.69
C ILE A 7 9.05 -5.35 -5.14
N GLY A 8 8.94 -6.65 -4.84
CA GLY A 8 9.97 -7.63 -5.21
C GLY A 8 10.18 -7.74 -6.73
N LEU A 9 9.11 -7.65 -7.52
CA LEU A 9 9.22 -7.60 -8.98
C LEU A 9 9.96 -6.34 -9.44
N SER A 10 9.60 -5.18 -8.89
CA SER A 10 10.25 -3.90 -9.24
C SER A 10 11.74 -3.90 -8.88
N GLU A 11 12.10 -4.42 -7.70
CA GLU A 11 13.51 -4.60 -7.30
C GLU A 11 14.27 -5.49 -8.29
N SER A 12 13.70 -6.65 -8.66
CA SER A 12 14.30 -7.58 -9.59
C SER A 12 14.52 -6.96 -10.98
N VAL A 13 13.54 -6.23 -11.50
CA VAL A 13 13.65 -5.55 -12.79
C VAL A 13 14.70 -4.43 -12.73
N SER A 14 14.72 -3.64 -11.65
CA SER A 14 15.72 -2.58 -11.46
C SER A 14 17.15 -3.14 -11.47
N LEU A 15 17.38 -4.24 -10.76
CA LEU A 15 18.70 -4.90 -10.75
C LEU A 15 19.10 -5.42 -12.14
N GLN A 16 18.16 -6.01 -12.89
CA GLN A 16 18.43 -6.47 -14.26
C GLN A 16 18.76 -5.32 -15.23
N LEU A 17 18.10 -4.16 -15.06
CA LEU A 17 18.42 -2.97 -15.84
C LEU A 17 19.83 -2.47 -15.53
N GLN A 18 20.22 -2.45 -14.26
CA GLN A 18 21.57 -2.07 -13.84
C GLN A 18 22.63 -3.04 -14.37
N GLU A 19 22.39 -4.35 -14.27
CA GLU A 19 23.30 -5.39 -14.80
C GLU A 19 23.58 -5.22 -16.30
N LYS A 20 22.55 -4.80 -17.05
CA LYS A 20 22.67 -4.54 -18.50
C LYS A 20 23.25 -3.18 -18.84
N GLY A 21 23.65 -2.37 -17.86
CA GLY A 21 24.14 -1.01 -18.08
C GLY A 21 23.08 -0.08 -18.71
N SER A 22 21.79 -0.36 -18.48
CA SER A 22 20.70 0.46 -19.03
C SER A 22 20.65 1.83 -18.34
N ASN A 23 20.34 2.88 -19.10
CA ASN A 23 20.08 4.21 -18.57
C ASN A 23 18.61 4.39 -18.10
N ILE A 24 17.78 3.34 -18.19
CA ILE A 24 16.41 3.37 -17.73
C ILE A 24 16.41 3.28 -16.21
N LYS A 25 15.78 4.27 -15.56
CA LYS A 25 15.53 4.29 -14.11
C LYS A 25 14.16 3.75 -13.82
N MET A 26 13.99 3.26 -12.60
CA MET A 26 12.73 2.68 -12.14
C MET A 26 12.46 3.13 -10.72
N SER A 27 11.22 3.48 -10.42
CA SER A 27 10.77 3.82 -9.08
C SER A 27 9.56 2.99 -8.69
N VAL A 28 9.43 2.68 -7.41
CA VAL A 28 8.24 2.04 -6.84
C VAL A 28 7.57 2.98 -5.86
N PHE A 29 6.32 3.33 -6.17
CA PHE A 29 5.50 4.18 -5.32
C PHE A 29 4.85 3.36 -4.20
N CYS A 30 5.14 3.71 -2.94
CA CYS A 30 4.68 3.03 -1.74
C CYS A 30 3.83 3.95 -0.87
N PRO A 31 2.58 4.22 -1.24
CA PRO A 31 1.72 5.11 -0.47
C PRO A 31 1.20 4.46 0.80
N GLY A 32 0.97 5.30 1.83
CA GLY A 32 0.06 4.96 2.92
C GLY A 32 -1.38 5.32 2.57
N PHE A 33 -2.15 5.82 3.54
CA PHE A 33 -3.54 6.22 3.28
C PHE A 33 -3.61 7.61 2.65
N ILE A 34 -4.33 7.69 1.54
CA ILE A 34 -4.52 8.90 0.73
C ILE A 34 -6.02 9.19 0.66
N GLN A 35 -6.39 10.47 0.73
CA GLN A 35 -7.76 10.93 0.52
C GLN A 35 -8.20 10.63 -0.91
N THR A 36 -8.97 9.57 -1.05
CA THR A 36 -9.55 9.11 -2.31
C THR A 36 -10.97 8.64 -2.05
N ASP A 37 -11.64 8.20 -3.10
CA ASP A 37 -12.97 7.61 -3.01
C ASP A 37 -12.95 6.08 -2.86
N LEU A 38 -11.82 5.52 -2.40
CA LEU A 38 -11.63 4.07 -2.29
C LEU A 38 -12.61 3.42 -1.29
N HIS A 39 -13.06 4.15 -0.28
CA HIS A 39 -14.00 3.66 0.72
C HIS A 39 -15.42 3.42 0.17
N HIS A 40 -15.72 3.92 -1.04
CA HIS A 40 -16.95 3.65 -1.78
C HIS A 40 -16.75 2.57 -2.88
N CYS A 41 -15.71 1.73 -2.78
CA CYS A 41 -15.43 0.74 -3.82
C CYS A 41 -16.56 -0.31 -3.98
N ASP A 42 -17.33 -0.58 -2.93
CA ASP A 42 -18.45 -1.51 -2.98
C ASP A 42 -19.60 -1.00 -3.84
N ASP A 43 -19.81 0.31 -3.93
CA ASP A 43 -20.85 0.94 -4.76
C ASP A 43 -20.55 0.80 -6.27
N ARG A 44 -19.32 0.44 -6.61
CA ARG A 44 -18.83 0.28 -7.99
C ARG A 44 -18.66 -1.17 -8.41
N ARG A 45 -19.17 -2.11 -7.63
CA ARG A 45 -19.10 -3.53 -7.99
C ARG A 45 -19.92 -3.80 -9.24
N PRO A 46 -19.38 -4.56 -10.22
CA PRO A 46 -20.20 -5.09 -11.31
C PRO A 46 -21.36 -5.91 -10.76
N GLU A 47 -22.52 -5.87 -11.41
CA GLU A 47 -23.75 -6.55 -10.98
C GLU A 47 -23.53 -8.04 -10.64
N LYS A 48 -22.73 -8.75 -11.45
CA LYS A 48 -22.39 -10.17 -11.21
C LYS A 48 -21.62 -10.44 -9.90
N PHE A 49 -21.10 -9.39 -9.26
CA PHE A 49 -20.39 -9.43 -7.97
C PHE A 49 -21.05 -8.54 -6.92
N ALA A 50 -22.30 -8.15 -7.14
CA ALA A 50 -23.06 -7.37 -6.18
C ALA A 50 -23.09 -8.08 -4.81
N ILE A 51 -23.12 -7.27 -3.75
CA ILE A 51 -23.23 -7.78 -2.38
C ILE A 51 -24.62 -8.43 -2.23
N ASP A 52 -24.66 -9.69 -1.80
CA ASP A 52 -25.91 -10.30 -1.35
C ASP A 52 -26.21 -9.80 0.08
N PRO A 53 -27.30 -9.01 0.26
CA PRO A 53 -27.65 -8.51 1.58
C PRO A 53 -28.04 -9.62 2.59
N LYS A 54 -28.29 -10.84 2.11
CA LYS A 54 -28.64 -12.01 2.96
C LYS A 54 -27.42 -12.77 3.44
N ASP A 55 -26.23 -12.51 2.85
CA ASP A 55 -25.01 -13.18 3.29
C ASP A 55 -24.63 -12.71 4.70
N PRO A 56 -24.51 -13.63 5.68
CA PRO A 56 -24.18 -13.31 7.07
C PRO A 56 -22.88 -12.50 7.24
N TYR A 57 -21.92 -12.67 6.33
CA TYR A 57 -20.66 -11.92 6.37
C TYR A 57 -20.92 -10.41 6.30
N TYR A 58 -21.73 -9.94 5.35
CA TYR A 58 -22.03 -8.52 5.17
C TYR A 58 -22.92 -7.94 6.28
N GLN A 59 -23.61 -8.80 7.04
CA GLN A 59 -24.37 -8.41 8.22
C GLN A 59 -23.51 -8.34 9.50
N SER A 60 -22.31 -8.93 9.48
CA SER A 60 -21.46 -9.06 10.65
C SER A 60 -20.93 -7.71 11.14
N GLU A 61 -20.76 -7.60 12.47
CA GLU A 61 -20.11 -6.43 13.09
C GLU A 61 -18.66 -6.26 12.60
N THR A 62 -17.97 -7.36 12.28
CA THR A 62 -16.62 -7.33 11.72
C THR A 62 -16.59 -6.57 10.39
N TYR A 63 -17.53 -6.86 9.49
CA TYR A 63 -17.65 -6.15 8.21
C TYR A 63 -18.00 -4.68 8.40
N LYS A 64 -19.03 -4.39 9.19
CA LYS A 64 -19.46 -3.01 9.49
C LYS A 64 -18.35 -2.16 10.12
N ASN A 65 -17.61 -2.72 11.07
CA ASN A 65 -16.48 -2.03 11.69
C ASN A 65 -15.31 -1.86 10.71
N GLY A 66 -15.10 -2.83 9.81
CA GLY A 66 -14.15 -2.72 8.70
C GLY A 66 -14.45 -1.53 7.79
N LEU A 67 -15.71 -1.35 7.40
CA LEU A 67 -16.15 -0.19 6.59
C LEU A 67 -15.93 1.14 7.32
N LYS A 68 -16.29 1.23 8.61
CA LYS A 68 -16.06 2.45 9.41
C LYS A 68 -14.57 2.77 9.49
N LYS A 69 -13.72 1.75 9.72
CA LYS A 69 -12.26 1.93 9.76
C LYS A 69 -11.72 2.36 8.41
N ALA A 70 -12.17 1.75 7.31
CA ALA A 70 -11.75 2.10 5.95
C ALA A 70 -12.13 3.56 5.64
N HIS A 71 -13.36 3.95 5.92
CA HIS A 71 -13.82 5.34 5.77
C HIS A 71 -12.91 6.31 6.54
N TYR A 72 -12.68 6.05 7.82
CA TYR A 72 -11.85 6.91 8.67
C TYR A 72 -10.43 7.06 8.14
N VAL A 73 -9.72 5.96 7.85
CA VAL A 73 -8.31 6.03 7.44
C VAL A 73 -8.12 6.66 6.07
N ILE A 74 -9.10 6.53 5.17
CA ILE A 74 -9.04 7.14 3.84
C ILE A 74 -9.38 8.63 3.93
N THR A 75 -10.43 9.02 4.63
CA THR A 75 -10.83 10.43 4.75
C THR A 75 -9.86 11.27 5.58
N THR A 76 -9.11 10.64 6.49
CA THR A 76 -8.04 11.29 7.29
C THR A 76 -6.64 11.09 6.72
N GLY A 77 -6.51 10.47 5.55
CA GLY A 77 -5.24 10.31 4.83
C GLY A 77 -4.65 11.64 4.35
N ILE A 78 -3.49 11.59 3.71
CA ILE A 78 -2.92 12.79 3.10
C ILE A 78 -3.70 13.19 1.84
N PRO A 79 -3.78 14.50 1.51
CA PRO A 79 -4.46 14.97 0.30
C PRO A 79 -3.85 14.39 -0.97
N ILE A 80 -4.68 14.07 -1.96
CA ILE A 80 -4.23 13.47 -3.22
C ILE A 80 -3.27 14.40 -3.99
N ASP A 81 -3.48 15.72 -3.91
CA ASP A 81 -2.65 16.69 -4.63
C ASP A 81 -1.19 16.67 -4.17
N SER A 82 -0.93 16.38 -2.88
CA SER A 82 0.43 16.27 -2.35
C SER A 82 1.19 15.04 -2.85
N ILE A 83 0.47 14.02 -3.34
CA ILE A 83 1.06 12.80 -3.87
C ILE A 83 1.74 13.04 -5.20
N GLY A 84 1.12 13.83 -6.08
CA GLY A 84 1.71 14.18 -7.37
C GLY A 84 3.09 14.79 -7.20
N MET A 85 3.23 15.77 -6.31
CA MET A 85 4.52 16.40 -6.01
C MET A 85 5.56 15.40 -5.48
N SER A 86 5.15 14.52 -4.55
CA SER A 86 6.06 13.50 -4.01
C SER A 86 6.56 12.53 -5.06
N VAL A 87 5.70 12.15 -6.02
CA VAL A 87 6.08 11.26 -7.12
C VAL A 87 7.04 11.96 -8.08
N PHE A 88 6.73 13.20 -8.48
CA PHE A 88 7.62 13.97 -9.35
C PHE A 88 8.98 14.19 -8.73
N GLN A 89 9.03 14.60 -7.46
CA GLN A 89 10.29 14.78 -6.76
C GLN A 89 11.11 13.49 -6.69
N GLY A 90 10.49 12.35 -6.32
CA GLY A 90 11.18 11.06 -6.28
C GLY A 90 11.70 10.60 -7.65
N ILE A 91 11.02 10.97 -8.74
CA ILE A 91 11.51 10.69 -10.12
C ILE A 91 12.72 11.60 -10.44
N GLU A 92 12.66 12.89 -10.10
CA GLU A 92 13.77 13.83 -10.34
C GLU A 92 15.01 13.47 -9.51
N ASP A 93 14.81 12.98 -8.28
CA ASP A 93 15.88 12.54 -7.38
C ASP A 93 16.40 11.13 -7.70
N GLU A 94 15.83 10.46 -8.70
CA GLU A 94 16.11 9.07 -9.09
C GLU A 94 15.89 8.07 -7.93
N ASP A 95 14.98 8.37 -7.00
CA ASP A 95 14.64 7.51 -5.88
C ASP A 95 13.96 6.23 -6.36
N PHE A 96 14.47 5.07 -5.93
CA PHE A 96 13.79 3.81 -6.22
C PHE A 96 12.53 3.64 -5.36
N TYR A 97 12.60 3.93 -4.05
CA TYR A 97 11.44 3.82 -3.16
C TYR A 97 10.84 5.20 -2.85
N ILE A 98 9.69 5.51 -3.45
CA ILE A 98 8.96 6.75 -3.15
C ILE A 98 8.03 6.51 -1.95
N LEU A 99 8.48 6.87 -0.75
CA LEU A 99 7.78 6.67 0.52
C LEU A 99 7.10 7.96 0.99
N THR A 100 5.78 8.03 0.90
CA THR A 100 5.01 9.25 1.21
C THR A 100 4.62 9.42 2.68
N HIS A 101 4.84 8.40 3.51
CA HIS A 101 4.41 8.40 4.90
C HIS A 101 5.55 8.02 5.85
N PRO A 102 6.40 8.97 6.27
CA PRO A 102 7.54 8.69 7.15
C PRO A 102 7.18 7.95 8.43
N LYS A 103 5.98 8.19 8.97
CA LYS A 103 5.49 7.51 10.18
C LYS A 103 5.38 5.99 10.06
N TYR A 104 5.37 5.43 8.85
CA TYR A 104 5.33 3.99 8.61
C TYR A 104 6.70 3.36 8.38
N GLN A 105 7.76 4.14 8.24
CA GLN A 105 9.12 3.62 8.04
C GLN A 105 9.59 2.69 9.19
N PRO A 106 9.27 2.95 10.48
CA PRO A 106 9.60 2.02 11.56
C PRO A 106 9.02 0.62 11.37
N VAL A 107 7.85 0.49 10.73
CA VAL A 107 7.22 -0.81 10.40
C VAL A 107 8.07 -1.61 9.42
N ILE A 108 8.64 -0.94 8.42
CA ILE A 108 9.54 -1.56 7.44
C ILE A 108 10.80 -2.06 8.15
N GLY A 109 11.43 -1.21 8.96
CA GLY A 109 12.63 -1.54 9.71
C GLY A 109 12.41 -2.72 10.67
N TRP A 110 11.30 -2.73 11.40
CA TRP A 110 10.93 -3.83 12.28
C TRP A 110 10.74 -5.16 11.51
N ARG A 111 10.07 -5.13 10.36
CA ARG A 111 9.93 -6.32 9.51
C ARG A 111 11.29 -6.88 9.07
N VAL A 112 12.18 -6.02 8.58
CA VAL A 112 13.52 -6.41 8.16
C VAL A 112 14.31 -7.00 9.34
N LYS A 113 14.26 -6.34 10.51
CA LYS A 113 14.90 -6.86 11.72
C LYS A 113 14.39 -8.24 12.09
N ASN A 114 13.09 -8.50 12.05
CA ASN A 114 12.54 -9.82 12.36
C ASN A 114 13.01 -10.90 11.37
N ILE A 115 13.13 -10.56 10.09
CA ILE A 115 13.69 -11.46 9.08
C ILE A 115 15.14 -11.83 9.42
N LEU A 116 15.98 -10.84 9.75
CA LEU A 116 17.38 -11.05 10.11
C LEU A 116 17.53 -11.82 11.41
N ASP A 117 16.64 -11.62 12.39
CA ASP A 117 16.61 -12.32 13.67
C ASP A 117 15.97 -13.72 13.57
N GLY A 118 15.49 -14.16 12.41
CA GLY A 118 14.78 -15.44 12.22
C GLY A 118 13.44 -15.52 12.96
N LYS A 119 12.80 -14.38 13.26
CA LYS A 119 11.54 -14.30 14.00
C LYS A 119 10.33 -14.42 13.07
N ASN A 120 9.28 -15.04 13.56
CA ASN A 120 7.99 -15.10 12.85
C ASN A 120 7.32 -13.71 12.80
N PRO A 121 6.49 -13.46 11.76
CA PRO A 121 5.62 -12.29 11.73
C PRO A 121 4.73 -12.22 12.98
N ASP A 122 4.59 -11.03 13.56
CA ASP A 122 3.78 -10.79 14.75
C ASP A 122 2.78 -9.66 14.49
N ILE A 123 1.47 -9.95 14.65
CA ILE A 123 0.38 -8.99 14.46
C ILE A 123 0.35 -7.92 15.56
N ASN A 124 0.93 -8.20 16.74
CA ASN A 124 0.91 -7.26 17.86
C ASN A 124 1.69 -5.98 17.59
N PHE A 125 2.58 -6.01 16.60
CA PHE A 125 3.27 -4.80 16.16
C PHE A 125 2.31 -3.72 15.61
N PHE A 126 1.14 -4.12 15.12
CA PHE A 126 0.15 -3.21 14.52
C PHE A 126 -0.97 -2.82 15.49
N LYS A 127 -0.88 -3.21 16.73
CA LYS A 127 -1.80 -2.85 17.82
C LYS A 127 -1.24 -1.73 18.65
#